data_cefa859a41f61719885220f532b0ae55
#
_entry.id   cefa859a41f61719885220f532b0ae55
#
_cell.length_a   1.000
_cell.length_b   1.000
_cell.length_c   1.000
_cell.angle_alpha   90.00
_cell.angle_beta   90.00
_cell.angle_gamma   90.00
#
_symmetry.space_group_name_H-M   'P 1'
#
loop_
_entity.id
_entity.type
_entity.pdbx_description
1 polymer ?
#
loop_
_entity_poly.entity_id
_entity_poly.type
_entity_poly.pdbx_seq_one_letter_code
_entity_poly.pdbx_strand_id
1 'polypeptide(L)'
;GAFTLGLPSTGIHSNGYSLVRRIISDNHLNLKETYEGFDKPLGEVVLTPTKLYPKLVLPVLKGADVKGLVHITGGGFYDNIPRVLPEGTRAVLDADKWPLLPIFSFI
;
A
#
# COMPACT_ATOMS: atom_id res chain seq x y z
N GLY A 1 12.23 8.98 21.00
CA GLY A 1 11.38 8.16 20.13
C GLY A 1 12.10 7.68 18.89
N ALA A 2 11.46 6.78 18.16
CA ALA A 2 11.95 6.29 16.90
C ALA A 2 11.21 6.95 15.72
N PHE A 3 11.86 6.99 14.55
CA PHE A 3 11.23 7.43 13.32
C PHE A 3 10.44 6.28 12.69
N THR A 4 9.32 6.62 12.05
CA THR A 4 8.57 5.70 11.21
C THR A 4 8.86 6.05 9.75
N LEU A 5 9.33 5.07 8.98
CA LEU A 5 9.60 5.20 7.56
C LEU A 5 8.58 4.37 6.77
N GLY A 6 7.88 5.02 5.85
CA GLY A 6 6.94 4.36 4.94
C GLY A 6 7.60 4.00 3.62
N LEU A 7 7.40 2.75 3.18
CA LEU A 7 7.74 2.32 1.83
C LEU A 7 6.44 2.27 1.01
N PRO A 8 6.28 3.12 -0.03
CA PRO A 8 5.05 3.19 -0.79
C PRO A 8 4.80 1.91 -1.59
N SER A 9 3.52 1.61 -1.83
CA SER A 9 3.12 0.56 -2.76
C SER A 9 3.27 1.02 -4.22
N THR A 10 3.18 0.07 -5.14
CA THR A 10 3.13 0.32 -6.59
C THR A 10 1.72 0.19 -7.16
N GLY A 11 0.75 -0.12 -6.33
CA GLY A 11 -0.64 -0.34 -6.69
C GLY A 11 -1.36 -1.16 -5.62
N ILE A 12 -2.38 -1.90 -6.03
CA ILE A 12 -3.20 -2.75 -5.16
C ILE A 12 -2.38 -3.89 -4.55
N HIS A 13 -1.28 -4.27 -5.20
CA HIS A 13 -0.48 -5.45 -4.88
C HIS A 13 -1.30 -6.74 -5.01
N SER A 14 -1.35 -7.56 -3.95
CA SER A 14 -2.01 -8.86 -4.00
C SER A 14 -3.15 -8.98 -2.97
N ASN A 15 -3.69 -7.86 -2.51
CA ASN A 15 -4.72 -7.83 -1.48
C ASN A 15 -5.92 -6.95 -1.91
N GLY A 16 -7.11 -7.29 -1.43
CA GLY A 16 -8.32 -6.49 -1.67
C GLY A 16 -9.00 -6.71 -3.02
N TYR A 17 -8.60 -7.70 -3.81
CA TYR A 17 -9.17 -7.94 -5.15
C TYR A 17 -10.65 -8.31 -5.16
N SER A 18 -11.18 -8.90 -4.10
CA SER A 18 -12.61 -9.17 -3.99
C SER A 18 -13.43 -7.89 -4.09
N LEU A 19 -13.00 -6.83 -3.39
CA LEU A 19 -13.62 -5.52 -3.47
C LEU A 19 -13.39 -4.87 -4.84
N VAL A 20 -12.18 -4.93 -5.37
CA VAL A 20 -11.84 -4.36 -6.68
C VAL A 20 -12.71 -4.97 -7.78
N ARG A 21 -12.84 -6.30 -7.81
CA ARG A 21 -13.70 -7.01 -8.77
C ARG A 21 -15.15 -6.60 -8.63
N ARG A 22 -15.64 -6.44 -7.41
CA ARG A 22 -17.01 -6.00 -7.15
C ARG A 22 -17.24 -4.58 -7.67
N ILE A 23 -16.33 -3.65 -7.40
CA ILE A 23 -16.41 -2.27 -7.90
C ILE A 23 -16.43 -2.24 -9.42
N ILE A 24 -15.55 -3.00 -10.08
CA ILE A 24 -15.50 -3.11 -11.55
C ILE A 24 -16.83 -3.63 -12.09
N SER A 25 -17.39 -4.66 -11.48
CA SER A 25 -18.67 -5.27 -11.90
C SER A 25 -19.85 -4.32 -11.69
N ASP A 26 -19.97 -3.77 -10.48
CA ASP A 26 -21.14 -2.94 -10.10
C ASP A 26 -21.18 -1.61 -10.89
N ASN A 27 -20.05 -1.10 -11.30
CA ASN A 27 -19.93 0.13 -12.10
C ASN A 27 -19.74 -0.14 -13.61
N HIS A 28 -19.82 -1.40 -14.04
CA HIS A 28 -19.66 -1.80 -15.45
C HIS A 28 -18.37 -1.27 -16.09
N LEU A 29 -17.28 -1.26 -15.34
CA LEU A 29 -16.00 -0.75 -15.82
C LEU A 29 -15.37 -1.69 -16.86
N ASN A 30 -14.78 -1.09 -17.90
CA ASN A 30 -14.11 -1.84 -18.95
C ASN A 30 -12.62 -1.95 -18.66
N LEU A 31 -12.11 -3.16 -18.49
CA LEU A 31 -10.69 -3.43 -18.22
C LEU A 31 -9.75 -3.00 -19.36
N LYS A 32 -10.28 -2.86 -20.59
CA LYS A 32 -9.52 -2.44 -21.75
C LYS A 32 -9.48 -0.91 -21.94
N GLU A 33 -10.27 -0.18 -21.18
CA GLU A 33 -10.36 1.27 -21.24
C GLU A 33 -9.31 1.93 -20.34
N THR A 34 -8.74 3.04 -20.84
CA THR A 34 -7.86 3.91 -20.05
C THR A 34 -8.69 5.06 -19.49
N TYR A 35 -8.91 5.02 -18.17
CA TYR A 35 -9.68 6.05 -17.47
C TYR A 35 -8.81 7.25 -17.11
N GLU A 36 -9.47 8.38 -16.83
CA GLU A 36 -8.79 9.60 -16.41
C GLU A 36 -7.88 9.35 -15.19
N GLY A 37 -6.67 9.88 -15.25
CA GLY A 37 -5.64 9.70 -14.22
C GLY A 37 -4.72 8.50 -14.44
N PHE A 38 -5.02 7.63 -15.41
CA PHE A 38 -4.17 6.49 -15.78
C PHE A 38 -3.51 6.71 -17.14
N ASP A 39 -2.32 6.12 -17.30
CA ASP A 39 -1.54 6.12 -18.56
C ASP A 39 -1.67 4.80 -19.33
N LYS A 40 -2.43 3.84 -18.81
CA LYS A 40 -2.63 2.51 -19.38
C LYS A 40 -4.03 1.98 -19.05
N PRO A 41 -4.51 0.92 -19.76
CA PRO A 41 -5.82 0.33 -19.51
C PRO A 41 -6.00 -0.12 -18.07
N LEU A 42 -7.23 -0.03 -17.56
CA LEU A 42 -7.57 -0.41 -16.17
C LEU A 42 -7.10 -1.82 -15.80
N GLY A 43 -7.23 -2.77 -16.72
CA GLY A 43 -6.75 -4.14 -16.51
C GLY A 43 -5.25 -4.21 -16.19
N GLU A 44 -4.42 -3.41 -16.87
CA GLU A 44 -2.99 -3.34 -16.59
C GLU A 44 -2.69 -2.61 -15.27
N VAL A 45 -3.47 -1.57 -14.95
CA VAL A 45 -3.32 -0.85 -13.68
C VAL A 45 -3.56 -1.76 -12.49
N VAL A 46 -4.65 -2.56 -12.52
CA VAL A 46 -4.99 -3.47 -11.42
C VAL A 46 -4.10 -4.70 -11.35
N LEU A 47 -3.38 -5.02 -12.44
CA LEU A 47 -2.41 -6.12 -12.49
C LEU A 47 -0.97 -5.67 -12.22
N THR A 48 -0.74 -4.42 -11.86
CA THR A 48 0.60 -3.94 -11.50
C THR A 48 1.21 -4.84 -10.43
N PRO A 49 2.40 -5.43 -10.69
CA PRO A 49 3.01 -6.39 -9.76
C PRO A 49 3.29 -5.79 -8.38
N THR A 50 3.21 -6.63 -7.37
CA THR A 50 3.65 -6.28 -6.02
C THR A 50 5.12 -5.91 -6.04
N LYS A 51 5.45 -4.77 -5.44
CA LYS A 51 6.84 -4.32 -5.29
C LYS A 51 7.64 -5.30 -4.45
N LEU A 52 8.84 -5.63 -4.90
CA LEU A 52 9.76 -6.51 -4.18
C LEU A 52 10.56 -5.71 -3.14
N TYR A 53 10.08 -5.70 -1.92
CA TYR A 53 10.69 -4.97 -0.80
C TYR A 53 12.00 -5.57 -0.25
N PRO A 54 12.29 -6.88 -0.33
CA PRO A 54 13.50 -7.44 0.26
C PRO A 54 14.79 -6.74 -0.18
N LYS A 55 14.89 -6.37 -1.46
CA LYS A 55 16.07 -5.65 -1.98
C LYS A 55 16.27 -4.26 -1.34
N LEU A 56 15.19 -3.65 -0.86
CA LEU A 56 15.23 -2.34 -0.20
C LEU A 56 15.46 -2.47 1.30
N VAL A 57 14.81 -3.45 1.92
CA VAL A 57 14.76 -3.59 3.38
C VAL A 57 16.00 -4.31 3.93
N LEU A 58 16.48 -5.36 3.28
CA LEU A 58 17.62 -6.15 3.78
C LEU A 58 18.90 -5.33 4.01
N PRO A 59 19.30 -4.40 3.12
CA PRO A 59 20.44 -3.54 3.38
C PRO A 59 20.23 -2.62 4.60
N VAL A 60 19.01 -2.12 4.78
CA VAL A 60 18.66 -1.25 5.93
C VAL A 60 18.78 -2.01 7.25
N LEU A 61 18.33 -3.26 7.28
CA LEU A 61 18.45 -4.13 8.47
C LEU A 61 19.91 -4.38 8.88
N LYS A 62 20.83 -4.31 7.93
CA LYS A 62 22.27 -4.49 8.21
C LYS A 62 22.95 -3.20 8.71
N GLY A 63 22.44 -2.03 8.33
CA GLY A 63 23.08 -0.73 8.57
C GLY A 63 22.38 0.16 9.58
N ALA A 64 21.18 -0.19 10.03
CA ALA A 64 20.39 0.62 10.95
C ALA A 64 19.75 -0.23 12.06
N ASP A 65 19.48 0.44 13.19
CA ASP A 65 18.79 -0.17 14.33
C ASP A 65 17.28 -0.14 14.09
N VAL A 66 16.78 -1.14 13.36
CA VAL A 66 15.36 -1.29 13.03
C VAL A 66 14.62 -1.95 14.19
N LYS A 67 13.68 -1.25 14.78
CA LYS A 67 12.90 -1.71 15.94
C LYS A 67 11.73 -2.61 15.58
N GLY A 68 11.19 -2.49 14.37
CA GLY A 68 10.07 -3.28 13.91
C GLY A 68 9.77 -3.07 12.44
N LEU A 69 9.06 -4.03 11.86
CA LEU A 69 8.58 -4.00 10.48
C LEU A 69 7.08 -4.28 10.48
N VAL A 70 6.33 -3.51 9.70
CA VAL A 70 4.89 -3.67 9.57
C VAL A 70 4.53 -3.80 8.09
N HIS A 71 3.82 -4.87 7.78
CA HIS A 71 3.17 -5.03 6.48
C HIS A 71 1.72 -4.58 6.61
N ILE A 72 1.36 -3.50 5.95
CA ILE A 72 0.00 -2.95 5.98
C ILE A 72 -0.89 -3.76 5.04
N THR A 73 -1.86 -4.46 5.61
CA THR A 73 -2.84 -5.30 4.91
C THR A 73 -4.26 -4.97 5.37
N GLY A 74 -5.18 -5.92 5.33
CA GLY A 74 -6.55 -5.74 5.83
C GLY A 74 -6.58 -5.16 7.25
N GLY A 75 -7.44 -4.21 7.50
CA GLY A 75 -7.50 -3.42 8.73
C GLY A 75 -6.63 -2.17 8.74
N GLY A 76 -5.77 -1.98 7.71
CA GLY A 76 -4.97 -0.78 7.53
C GLY A 76 -3.99 -0.48 8.66
N PHE A 77 -3.69 0.79 8.85
CA PHE A 77 -2.73 1.24 9.86
C PHE A 77 -3.18 0.88 11.28
N TYR A 78 -4.46 1.00 11.59
CA TYR A 78 -5.00 0.80 12.92
C TYR A 78 -4.88 -0.63 13.43
N ASP A 79 -5.01 -1.62 12.55
CA ASP A 79 -4.93 -3.03 12.94
C ASP A 79 -3.51 -3.61 12.82
N ASN A 80 -2.68 -3.04 11.94
CA ASN A 80 -1.37 -3.62 11.66
C ASN A 80 -0.24 -3.00 12.50
N ILE A 81 -0.22 -1.67 12.66
CA ILE A 81 0.88 -0.99 13.37
C ILE A 81 0.93 -1.36 14.87
N PRO A 82 -0.18 -1.43 15.60
CA PRO A 82 -0.13 -1.75 17.04
C PRO A 82 0.52 -3.09 17.37
N ARG A 83 0.56 -4.04 16.43
CA ARG A 83 1.15 -5.37 16.65
C ARG A 83 2.65 -5.34 16.97
N VAL A 84 3.34 -4.29 16.54
CA VAL A 84 4.79 -4.13 16.76
C VAL A 84 5.15 -3.02 17.74
N LEU A 85 4.15 -2.27 18.21
CA LEU A 85 4.39 -1.18 19.15
C LEU A 85 4.53 -1.72 20.57
N PRO A 86 5.54 -1.27 21.35
CA PRO A 86 5.60 -1.51 22.78
C PRO A 86 4.40 -0.89 23.50
N GLU A 87 4.05 -1.49 24.63
CA GLU A 87 2.99 -0.95 25.49
C GLU A 87 3.25 0.50 25.89
N GLY A 88 2.21 1.31 25.92
CA GLY A 88 2.32 2.73 26.28
C GLY A 88 2.90 3.64 25.17
N THR A 89 3.13 3.11 23.96
CA THR A 89 3.61 3.88 22.82
C THR A 89 2.51 4.06 21.75
N ARG A 90 2.72 5.02 20.87
CA ARG A 90 1.85 5.26 19.72
C ARG A 90 2.66 5.62 18.48
N ALA A 91 2.16 5.26 17.30
CA ALA A 91 2.66 5.77 16.03
C ALA A 91 1.88 7.04 15.65
N VAL A 92 2.58 8.05 15.15
CA VAL A 92 2.00 9.26 14.57
C VAL A 92 2.34 9.25 13.09
N LEU A 93 1.31 9.18 12.24
CA LEU A 93 1.44 9.15 10.79
C LEU A 93 0.82 10.42 10.21
N ASP A 94 1.52 11.02 9.27
CA ASP A 94 1.07 12.20 8.55
C ASP A 94 0.75 11.76 7.11
N ALA A 95 -0.54 11.75 6.76
CA ALA A 95 -1.02 11.29 5.47
C ALA A 95 -0.50 12.10 4.28
N ASP A 96 -0.08 13.34 4.52
CA ASP A 96 0.48 14.22 3.48
C ASP A 96 1.95 13.88 3.14
N LYS A 97 2.57 12.96 3.86
CA LYS A 97 3.98 12.59 3.66
C LYS A 97 4.23 11.50 2.62
N TRP A 98 3.19 10.94 2.02
CA TRP A 98 3.32 9.97 0.93
C TRP A 98 2.33 10.25 -0.20
N PRO A 99 2.68 9.88 -1.45
CA PRO A 99 1.78 10.08 -2.58
C PRO A 99 0.60 9.10 -2.50
N LEU A 100 -0.59 9.60 -2.86
CA LEU A 100 -1.75 8.76 -3.11
C LEU A 100 -1.76 8.36 -4.60
N LEU A 101 -1.61 7.07 -4.87
CA LEU A 101 -1.64 6.59 -6.25
C LEU A 101 -3.05 6.73 -6.85
N PRO A 102 -3.18 7.07 -8.15
CA PRO A 102 -4.47 7.29 -8.80
C PRO A 102 -5.47 6.14 -8.63
N ILE A 103 -5.00 4.90 -8.59
CA ILE A 103 -5.87 3.73 -8.40
C ILE A 103 -6.65 3.78 -7.08
N PHE A 104 -6.07 4.31 -6.00
CA PHE A 104 -6.73 4.39 -4.70
C PHE A 104 -7.75 5.52 -4.60
N SER A 105 -7.65 6.52 -5.47
CA SER A 105 -8.69 7.55 -5.60
C SER A 105 -9.80 7.12 -6.56
N PHE A 106 -9.49 6.21 -7.48
CA PHE A 106 -10.42 5.71 -8.49
C PHE A 106 -11.40 4.68 -7.90
N ILE A 107 -10.93 3.81 -7.03
CA ILE A 107 -11.73 2.78 -6.36
C ILE A 107 -12.31 3.29 -5.04
#